data_2f178d22e474d88ba38b5a1b6d2cb339
#
_entry.id   2f178d22e474d88ba38b5a1b6d2cb339
#
_cell.length_a   1.000
_cell.length_b   1.000
_cell.length_c   1.000
_cell.angle_alpha   90.00
_cell.angle_beta   90.00
_cell.angle_gamma   90.00
#
_symmetry.space_group_name_H-M   'P 1'
#
loop_
_entity.id
_entity.type
_entity.pdbx_description
1 polymer ?
#
loop_
_entity_poly.entity_id
_entity_poly.type
_entity_poly.pdbx_seq_one_letter_code
_entity_poly.pdbx_strand_id
1 'polypeptide(L)'
;MDWPAELQRRLARFARERDWEKYHTPRNLAALIASEAGELLALFRWGQDALSERREDVEAELADVLLGVLRFADVAGIDLRSAAIRKLEANARKYPAQMGLGPDPR
;
A
#
# COMPACT_ATOMS: atom_id res chain seq x y z
N MET A 1 11.93 15.59 -5.29
CA MET A 1 12.42 14.70 -4.22
C MET A 1 11.69 13.37 -4.26
N ASP A 2 12.42 12.29 -4.08
CA ASP A 2 11.83 10.93 -4.09
C ASP A 2 11.32 10.60 -2.70
N TRP A 3 10.09 10.97 -2.42
CA TRP A 3 9.50 10.77 -1.10
C TRP A 3 9.27 9.27 -0.76
N PRO A 4 8.97 8.37 -1.72
CA PRO A 4 8.85 6.96 -1.37
C PRO A 4 10.16 6.37 -0.88
N ALA A 5 11.28 6.69 -1.54
CA ALA A 5 12.58 6.22 -1.12
C ALA A 5 12.99 6.81 0.24
N GLU A 6 12.66 8.06 0.48
CA GLU A 6 12.92 8.70 1.78
C GLU A 6 12.13 8.00 2.89
N LEU A 7 10.85 7.70 2.65
CA LEU A 7 10.04 6.97 3.61
C LEU A 7 10.59 5.57 3.87
N GLN A 8 11.08 4.89 2.83
CA GLN A 8 11.70 3.58 3.00
C GLN A 8 12.92 3.65 3.93
N ARG A 9 13.76 4.67 3.74
CA ARG A 9 14.93 4.86 4.61
C ARG A 9 14.51 5.12 6.06
N ARG A 10 13.50 5.94 6.26
CA ARG A 10 12.98 6.23 7.60
C ARG A 10 12.36 5.00 8.25
N LEU A 11 11.63 4.20 7.48
CA LEU A 11 11.04 2.95 7.96
C LEU A 11 12.12 1.94 8.36
N ALA A 12 13.17 1.82 7.55
CA ALA A 12 14.26 0.90 7.85
C ALA A 12 14.94 1.28 9.16
N ARG A 13 15.19 2.57 9.36
CA ARG A 13 15.77 3.07 10.62
C ARG A 13 14.84 2.84 11.79
N PHE A 14 13.55 3.14 11.62
CA PHE A 14 12.52 2.93 12.65
C PHE A 14 12.52 1.47 13.12
N ALA A 15 12.53 0.54 12.15
CA ALA A 15 12.54 -0.89 12.46
C ALA A 15 13.83 -1.31 13.16
N ARG A 16 14.96 -0.80 12.71
CA ARG A 16 16.26 -1.12 13.29
C ARG A 16 16.37 -0.63 14.72
N GLU A 17 15.91 0.59 14.98
CA GLU A 17 15.96 1.18 16.33
C GLU A 17 15.12 0.39 17.33
N ARG A 18 14.12 -0.35 16.89
CA ARG A 18 13.20 -1.13 17.73
C ARG A 18 13.49 -2.61 17.70
N ASP A 19 14.54 -3.01 16.97
CA ASP A 19 14.88 -4.41 16.78
C ASP A 19 13.73 -5.21 16.16
N TRP A 20 13.04 -4.60 15.20
CA TRP A 20 11.91 -5.22 14.50
C TRP A 20 12.31 -5.86 13.18
N GLU A 21 13.54 -5.66 12.71
CA GLU A 21 13.97 -6.21 11.41
C GLU A 21 13.78 -7.72 11.35
N LYS A 22 14.00 -8.40 12.46
CA LYS A 22 13.86 -9.85 12.54
C LYS A 22 12.43 -10.33 12.31
N TYR A 23 11.44 -9.43 12.50
CA TYR A 23 10.03 -9.75 12.27
C TYR A 23 9.55 -9.34 10.87
N HIS A 24 10.34 -8.57 10.15
CA HIS A 24 9.96 -8.02 8.84
C HIS A 24 10.32 -8.98 7.71
N THR A 25 9.80 -10.21 7.79
CA THR A 25 9.89 -11.15 6.68
C THR A 25 8.83 -10.81 5.63
N PRO A 26 9.03 -11.20 4.35
CA PRO A 26 7.99 -10.96 3.34
C PRO A 26 6.63 -11.51 3.73
N ARG A 27 6.58 -12.70 4.32
CA ARG A 27 5.31 -13.28 4.75
C ARG A 27 4.62 -12.41 5.81
N ASN A 28 5.37 -11.98 6.82
CA ASN A 28 4.81 -11.16 7.90
C ASN A 28 4.37 -9.81 7.37
N LEU A 29 5.14 -9.23 6.44
CA LEU A 29 4.79 -7.94 5.85
C LEU A 29 3.57 -8.05 4.94
N ALA A 30 3.43 -9.15 4.20
CA ALA A 30 2.23 -9.38 3.40
C ALA A 30 0.99 -9.49 4.29
N ALA A 31 1.13 -10.20 5.44
CA ALA A 31 0.05 -10.31 6.41
C ALA A 31 -0.31 -8.93 7.01
N LEU A 32 0.70 -8.11 7.29
CA LEU A 32 0.48 -6.75 7.79
C LEU A 32 -0.29 -5.91 6.77
N ILE A 33 0.10 -5.96 5.51
CA ILE A 33 -0.58 -5.22 4.44
C ILE A 33 -2.05 -5.64 4.38
N ALA A 34 -2.33 -6.94 4.41
CA ALA A 34 -3.70 -7.45 4.38
C ALA A 34 -4.49 -6.98 5.60
N SER A 35 -3.87 -7.00 6.76
CA SER A 35 -4.51 -6.56 8.00
C SER A 35 -4.85 -5.07 7.95
N GLU A 36 -3.91 -4.24 7.51
CA GLU A 36 -4.14 -2.80 7.41
C GLU A 36 -5.17 -2.45 6.34
N ALA A 37 -5.17 -3.18 5.22
CA ALA A 37 -6.20 -3.02 4.19
C ALA A 37 -7.58 -3.37 4.76
N GLY A 38 -7.65 -4.40 5.59
CA GLY A 38 -8.88 -4.77 6.29
C GLY A 38 -9.36 -3.71 7.27
N GLU A 39 -8.44 -3.07 7.98
CA GLU A 39 -8.77 -1.95 8.88
C GLU A 39 -9.35 -0.77 8.10
N LEU A 40 -8.76 -0.48 6.94
CA LEU A 40 -9.30 0.56 6.06
C LEU A 40 -10.72 0.21 5.61
N LEU A 41 -10.92 -1.02 5.16
CA LEU A 41 -12.25 -1.47 4.72
C LEU A 41 -13.26 -1.42 5.85
N ALA A 42 -12.85 -1.76 7.07
CA ALA A 42 -13.73 -1.76 8.23
C ALA A 42 -14.34 -0.39 8.53
N LEU A 43 -13.64 0.69 8.18
CA LEU A 43 -14.16 2.04 8.36
C LEU A 43 -15.41 2.30 7.50
N PHE A 44 -15.55 1.57 6.38
CA PHE A 44 -16.68 1.73 5.46
C PHE A 44 -17.74 0.64 5.65
N ARG A 45 -17.68 -0.08 6.78
CA ARG A 45 -18.59 -1.20 7.07
C ARG A 45 -20.08 -0.81 6.96
N TRP A 46 -20.40 0.38 7.40
CA TRP A 46 -21.79 0.83 7.48
C TRP A 46 -22.17 1.80 6.37
N GLY A 47 -21.34 1.93 5.33
CA GLY A 47 -21.62 2.78 4.17
C GLY A 47 -20.42 3.58 3.73
N GLN A 48 -20.68 4.61 2.91
CA GLN A 48 -19.61 5.41 2.28
C GLN A 48 -19.25 6.65 3.08
N ASP A 49 -19.89 6.88 4.22
CA ASP A 49 -19.79 8.15 4.93
C ASP A 49 -18.51 8.33 5.75
N ALA A 50 -17.70 7.25 5.89
CA ALA A 50 -16.48 7.31 6.68
C ALA A 50 -15.52 8.40 6.20
N LEU A 51 -15.51 8.69 4.90
CA LEU A 51 -14.60 9.69 4.35
C LEU A 51 -14.90 11.09 4.88
N SER A 52 -16.17 11.42 5.10
CA SER A 52 -16.54 12.71 5.67
C SER A 52 -16.57 12.69 7.19
N GLU A 53 -16.96 11.57 7.80
CA GLU A 53 -17.16 11.49 9.25
C GLU A 53 -15.92 11.08 10.00
N ARG A 54 -15.01 10.30 9.36
CA ARG A 54 -13.83 9.74 10.00
C ARG A 54 -12.59 9.91 9.13
N ARG A 55 -12.44 11.09 8.54
CA ARG A 55 -11.38 11.34 7.56
C ARG A 55 -9.98 11.07 8.10
N GLU A 56 -9.71 11.48 9.33
CA GLU A 56 -8.39 11.26 9.91
C GLU A 56 -8.08 9.77 10.08
N ASP A 57 -9.08 8.99 10.45
CA ASP A 57 -8.92 7.54 10.57
C ASP A 57 -8.68 6.91 9.20
N VAL A 58 -9.38 7.37 8.17
CA VAL A 58 -9.19 6.88 6.80
C VAL A 58 -7.77 7.19 6.33
N GLU A 59 -7.31 8.41 6.56
CA GLU A 59 -5.95 8.81 6.20
C GLU A 59 -4.90 7.96 6.91
N ALA A 60 -5.09 7.70 8.20
CA ALA A 60 -4.16 6.92 8.99
C ALA A 60 -4.09 5.48 8.49
N GLU A 61 -5.22 4.85 8.23
CA GLU A 61 -5.24 3.46 7.74
C GLU A 61 -4.68 3.35 6.33
N LEU A 62 -5.00 4.31 5.48
CA LEU A 62 -4.43 4.34 4.13
C LEU A 62 -2.90 4.50 4.18
N ALA A 63 -2.42 5.36 5.08
CA ALA A 63 -0.98 5.53 5.28
C ALA A 63 -0.33 4.25 5.77
N ASP A 64 -0.97 3.51 6.68
CA ASP A 64 -0.42 2.24 7.17
C ASP A 64 -0.31 1.21 6.05
N VAL A 65 -1.28 1.16 5.13
CA VAL A 65 -1.19 0.28 3.95
C VAL A 65 0.02 0.67 3.10
N LEU A 66 0.20 1.96 2.83
CA LEU A 66 1.33 2.42 2.05
C LEU A 66 2.66 2.07 2.71
N LEU A 67 2.77 2.32 4.01
CA LEU A 67 4.02 2.03 4.74
C LEU A 67 4.34 0.54 4.71
N GLY A 68 3.34 -0.32 4.83
CA GLY A 68 3.53 -1.77 4.70
C GLY A 68 4.03 -2.17 3.33
N VAL A 69 3.45 -1.59 2.27
CA VAL A 69 3.86 -1.85 0.89
C VAL A 69 5.30 -1.40 0.65
N LEU A 70 5.65 -0.19 1.10
CA LEU A 70 7.00 0.34 0.95
C LEU A 70 8.03 -0.52 1.70
N ARG A 71 7.69 -0.95 2.91
CA ARG A 71 8.60 -1.79 3.69
C ARG A 71 8.78 -3.15 3.04
N PHE A 72 7.70 -3.75 2.52
CA PHE A 72 7.79 -5.02 1.79
C PHE A 72 8.74 -4.90 0.61
N ALA A 73 8.56 -3.87 -0.21
CA ALA A 73 9.39 -3.67 -1.39
C ALA A 73 10.87 -3.51 -1.02
N ASP A 74 11.16 -2.80 0.06
CA ASP A 74 12.52 -2.58 0.53
C ASP A 74 13.16 -3.90 0.98
N VAL A 75 12.46 -4.65 1.81
CA VAL A 75 12.98 -5.93 2.33
C VAL A 75 13.16 -6.94 1.21
N ALA A 76 12.24 -6.97 0.26
CA ALA A 76 12.27 -7.93 -0.85
C ALA A 76 13.19 -7.50 -2.01
N GLY A 77 13.73 -6.29 -1.97
CA GLY A 77 14.57 -5.78 -3.06
C GLY A 77 13.80 -5.52 -4.34
N ILE A 78 12.53 -5.11 -4.22
CA ILE A 78 11.66 -4.84 -5.38
C ILE A 78 11.70 -3.36 -5.71
N ASP A 79 11.97 -3.04 -6.98
CA ASP A 79 11.79 -1.69 -7.51
C ASP A 79 10.30 -1.47 -7.74
N LEU A 80 9.65 -0.92 -6.73
CA LEU A 80 8.20 -0.80 -6.71
C LEU A 80 7.68 0.15 -7.79
N ARG A 81 8.41 1.24 -8.06
CA ARG A 81 8.03 2.18 -9.11
C ARG A 81 7.97 1.49 -10.47
N SER A 82 9.02 0.76 -10.82
CA SER A 82 9.08 0.02 -12.09
C SER A 82 7.99 -1.06 -12.15
N ALA A 83 7.80 -1.77 -11.06
CA ALA A 83 6.76 -2.82 -10.99
C ALA A 83 5.37 -2.22 -11.20
N ALA A 84 5.09 -1.08 -10.56
CA ALA A 84 3.79 -0.42 -10.69
C ALA A 84 3.56 0.09 -12.11
N ILE A 85 4.58 0.69 -12.73
CA ILE A 85 4.48 1.18 -14.11
C ILE A 85 4.20 0.01 -15.07
N ARG A 86 4.96 -1.07 -14.94
CA ARG A 86 4.74 -2.26 -15.80
C ARG A 86 3.33 -2.83 -15.62
N LYS A 87 2.86 -2.87 -14.39
CA LYS A 87 1.52 -3.41 -14.11
C LYS A 87 0.44 -2.52 -14.68
N LEU A 88 0.60 -1.21 -14.54
CA LEU A 88 -0.36 -0.25 -15.11
C LEU A 88 -0.42 -0.38 -16.63
N GLU A 89 0.72 -0.52 -17.28
CA GLU A 89 0.78 -0.70 -18.74
C GLU A 89 0.13 -2.01 -19.16
N ALA A 90 0.37 -3.08 -18.41
CA ALA A 90 -0.29 -4.36 -18.67
C ALA A 90 -1.80 -4.25 -18.51
N ASN A 91 -2.26 -3.53 -17.50
CA ASN A 91 -3.70 -3.31 -17.27
C ASN A 91 -4.32 -2.47 -18.41
N ALA A 92 -3.60 -1.49 -18.92
CA ALA A 92 -4.08 -0.68 -20.04
C ALA A 92 -4.28 -1.53 -21.29
N ARG A 93 -3.43 -2.52 -21.53
CA ARG A 93 -3.60 -3.45 -22.64
C ARG A 93 -4.77 -4.42 -22.41
N LYS A 94 -4.93 -4.86 -21.15
CA LYS A 94 -6.01 -5.80 -20.80
C LYS A 94 -7.38 -5.14 -20.84
N TYR A 95 -7.46 -3.84 -20.50
CA TYR A 95 -8.71 -3.08 -20.40
C TYR A 95 -8.63 -1.83 -21.27
N PRO A 96 -8.73 -1.96 -22.61
CA PRO A 96 -8.60 -0.80 -23.51
C PRO A 96 -9.73 0.22 -23.33
N ALA A 97 -9.38 1.50 -23.29
CA ALA A 97 -10.34 2.58 -23.06
C ALA A 97 -11.40 2.67 -24.17
N GLN A 98 -11.00 2.41 -25.42
CA GLN A 98 -11.91 2.53 -26.57
C GLN A 98 -13.07 1.54 -26.52
N MET A 99 -13.01 0.53 -25.67
CA MET A 99 -14.09 -0.42 -25.52
C MET A 99 -15.16 0.05 -24.55
N GLY A 100 -14.95 1.19 -23.90
CA GLY A 100 -15.85 1.70 -22.89
C GLY A 100 -15.91 0.86 -21.63
N LEU A 101 -14.95 -0.04 -21.47
CA LEU A 101 -14.87 -0.96 -20.34
C LEU A 101 -13.55 -0.73 -19.61
N GLY A 102 -13.58 0.14 -18.65
CA GLY A 102 -12.43 0.29 -17.78
C GLY A 102 -12.35 -0.83 -16.75
N PRO A 103 -11.24 -0.94 -16.04
CA PRO A 103 -11.15 -1.90 -14.94
C PRO A 103 -12.17 -1.57 -13.87
N ASP A 104 -12.72 -2.63 -13.25
CA ASP A 104 -13.60 -2.47 -12.11
C ASP A 104 -12.79 -1.79 -11.00
N PRO A 105 -13.32 -0.72 -10.40
CA PRO A 105 -12.57 0.01 -9.35
C PRO A 105 -12.38 -0.78 -8.05
N ARG A 106 -12.99 -1.94 -7.96
CA ARG A 106 -12.81 -2.78 -6.78
C ARG A 106 -11.54 -3.62 -6.86
#